data_c3b6d9eb1db19cddd3e0bffb5aee5747
#
_entry.id   c3b6d9eb1db19cddd3e0bffb5aee5747
#
_cell.length_a   1.000
_cell.length_b   1.000
_cell.length_c   1.000
_cell.angle_alpha   90.00
_cell.angle_beta   90.00
_cell.angle_gamma   90.00
#
_symmetry.space_group_name_H-M   'P 1'
#
loop_
_entity.id
_entity.type
_entity.pdbx_description
1 polymer ?
#
loop_
_entity_poly.entity_id
_entity_poly.type
_entity_poly.pdbx_seq_one_letter_code
_entity_poly.pdbx_strand_id
1 'polypeptide(L)'
;GGKTRTLLATGRARRVVALERTTSRAFRLAANLAAAGRRREALVVRADAGRAPLPPGRFASVLLDVPCSGTGTLRKNPEIRLRLRPEDLVGFAETQRRLLAAALDLVATGGTLVYVTCSLEREENEDVVDALLGERPGFNRVVPEAAGLPAPLAAAVSPAGLVRVLPGATHDGFSAAVLRRESLR
;
A
#
# COMPACT_ATOMS: atom_id res chain seq x y z
N GLY A 1 -11.26 -3.19 5.46
CA GLY A 1 -10.96 -4.62 5.39
C GLY A 1 -11.05 -5.26 4.01
N GLY A 2 -11.42 -4.52 2.94
CA GLY A 2 -11.54 -5.07 1.58
C GLY A 2 -10.24 -5.69 1.09
N LYS A 3 -9.13 -4.95 1.16
CA LYS A 3 -7.80 -5.43 0.72
C LYS A 3 -7.37 -6.70 1.45
N THR A 4 -7.52 -6.78 2.78
CA THR A 4 -7.20 -7.97 3.57
C THR A 4 -8.02 -9.20 3.14
N ARG A 5 -9.32 -9.01 2.93
CA ARG A 5 -10.21 -10.08 2.46
C ARG A 5 -9.83 -10.55 1.05
N THR A 6 -9.50 -9.63 0.14
CA THR A 6 -9.05 -9.95 -1.21
C THR A 6 -7.75 -10.74 -1.18
N LEU A 7 -6.75 -10.33 -0.39
CA LEU A 7 -5.50 -11.07 -0.25
C LEU A 7 -5.72 -12.52 0.18
N LEU A 8 -6.58 -12.74 1.17
CA LEU A 8 -6.92 -14.09 1.64
C LEU A 8 -7.71 -14.88 0.59
N ALA A 9 -8.60 -14.22 -0.17
CA ALA A 9 -9.40 -14.88 -1.19
C ALA A 9 -8.56 -15.40 -2.37
N THR A 10 -7.41 -14.78 -2.67
CA THR A 10 -6.50 -15.27 -3.71
C THR A 10 -5.81 -16.60 -3.39
N GLY A 11 -5.86 -17.05 -2.12
CA GLY A 11 -5.16 -18.23 -1.63
C GLY A 11 -3.63 -18.12 -1.60
N ARG A 12 -3.06 -17.00 -2.09
CA ARG A 12 -1.61 -16.77 -2.10
C ARG A 12 -1.04 -16.43 -0.73
N ALA A 13 -1.85 -15.84 0.16
CA ALA A 13 -1.50 -15.55 1.54
C ALA A 13 -2.18 -16.57 2.47
N ARG A 14 -1.40 -17.41 3.16
CA ARG A 14 -1.92 -18.37 4.14
C ARG A 14 -2.29 -17.72 5.47
N ARG A 15 -1.57 -16.68 5.86
CA ARG A 15 -1.79 -15.89 7.08
C ARG A 15 -1.52 -14.44 6.80
N VAL A 16 -2.37 -13.56 7.34
CA VAL A 16 -2.25 -12.11 7.20
C VAL A 16 -2.27 -11.48 8.59
N VAL A 17 -1.34 -10.55 8.85
CA VAL A 17 -1.44 -9.63 9.97
C VAL A 17 -1.95 -8.31 9.41
N ALA A 18 -3.11 -7.86 9.88
CA ALA A 18 -3.74 -6.63 9.44
C ALA A 18 -3.66 -5.59 10.56
N LEU A 19 -3.00 -4.46 10.28
CA LEU A 19 -2.91 -3.34 11.20
C LEU A 19 -4.03 -2.34 10.92
N GLU A 20 -4.67 -1.87 11.98
CA GLU A 20 -5.66 -0.80 11.90
C GLU A 20 -5.54 0.08 13.16
N ARG A 21 -5.37 1.38 12.94
CA ARG A 21 -5.17 2.34 14.04
C ARG A 21 -6.44 2.58 14.87
N THR A 22 -7.58 2.63 14.20
CA THR A 22 -8.87 3.00 14.81
C THR A 22 -9.58 1.77 15.37
N THR A 23 -9.97 1.83 16.64
CA THR A 23 -10.66 0.74 17.35
C THR A 23 -11.91 0.26 16.60
N SER A 24 -12.81 1.16 16.21
CA SER A 24 -14.04 0.82 15.49
C SER A 24 -13.79 0.13 14.15
N ARG A 25 -12.74 0.56 13.42
CA ARG A 25 -12.35 -0.07 12.15
C ARG A 25 -11.72 -1.43 12.36
N ALA A 26 -10.91 -1.61 13.42
CA ALA A 26 -10.33 -2.90 13.78
C ALA A 26 -11.41 -3.92 14.12
N PHE A 27 -12.40 -3.55 14.94
CA PHE A 27 -13.55 -4.41 15.22
C PHE A 27 -14.36 -4.77 13.98
N ARG A 28 -14.64 -3.79 13.12
CA ARG A 28 -15.35 -4.03 11.85
C ARG A 28 -14.56 -4.95 10.91
N LEU A 29 -13.24 -4.79 10.84
CA LEU A 29 -12.38 -5.68 10.07
C LEU A 29 -12.45 -7.10 10.60
N ALA A 30 -12.31 -7.30 11.92
CA ALA A 30 -12.39 -8.61 12.55
C ALA A 30 -13.76 -9.28 12.34
N ALA A 31 -14.85 -8.52 12.47
CA ALA A 31 -16.21 -9.00 12.20
C ALA A 31 -16.40 -9.42 10.74
N ASN A 32 -15.91 -8.62 9.79
CA ASN A 32 -15.99 -8.93 8.35
C ASN A 32 -15.18 -10.18 7.97
N LEU A 33 -14.03 -10.41 8.62
CA LEU A 33 -13.22 -11.60 8.41
C LEU A 33 -13.89 -12.85 9.02
N ALA A 34 -14.54 -12.70 10.18
CA ALA A 34 -15.32 -13.76 10.80
C ALA A 34 -16.52 -14.17 9.94
N ALA A 35 -17.28 -13.18 9.45
CA ALA A 35 -18.43 -13.43 8.56
C ALA A 35 -18.02 -14.10 7.23
N ALA A 36 -16.79 -13.84 6.74
CA ALA A 36 -16.24 -14.49 5.56
C ALA A 36 -15.59 -15.87 5.84
N GLY A 37 -15.68 -16.40 7.08
CA GLY A 37 -15.04 -17.65 7.48
C GLY A 37 -13.51 -17.61 7.54
N ARG A 38 -12.90 -16.41 7.51
CA ARG A 38 -11.45 -16.21 7.40
C ARG A 38 -10.77 -15.78 8.70
N ARG A 39 -11.47 -15.87 9.84
CA ARG A 39 -10.96 -15.40 11.15
C ARG A 39 -9.65 -16.07 11.57
N ARG A 40 -9.45 -17.34 11.24
CA ARG A 40 -8.24 -18.09 11.61
C ARG A 40 -7.04 -17.78 10.73
N GLU A 41 -7.25 -17.15 9.58
CA GLU A 41 -6.21 -16.81 8.60
C GLU A 41 -5.68 -15.39 8.80
N ALA A 42 -6.36 -14.56 9.60
CA ALA A 42 -5.97 -13.17 9.81
C ALA A 42 -5.91 -12.82 11.29
N LEU A 43 -4.78 -12.21 11.70
CA LEU A 43 -4.62 -11.54 12.98
C LEU A 43 -4.86 -10.05 12.77
N VAL A 44 -5.88 -9.49 13.42
CA VAL A 44 -6.15 -8.05 13.41
C VAL A 44 -5.49 -7.43 14.64
N VAL A 45 -4.59 -6.49 14.42
CA VAL A 45 -3.86 -5.78 15.47
C VAL A 45 -4.23 -4.31 15.42
N ARG A 46 -4.68 -3.75 16.55
CA ARG A 46 -4.89 -2.32 16.68
C ARG A 46 -3.57 -1.63 16.97
N ALA A 47 -2.99 -0.97 15.97
CA ALA A 47 -1.72 -0.26 16.09
C ALA A 47 -1.58 0.83 15.02
N ASP A 48 -0.71 1.81 15.30
CA ASP A 48 -0.18 2.71 14.28
C ASP A 48 0.86 1.95 13.44
N ALA A 49 0.66 1.91 12.12
CA ALA A 49 1.60 1.25 11.21
C ALA A 49 3.00 1.88 11.22
N GLY A 50 3.12 3.16 11.58
CA GLY A 50 4.42 3.83 11.76
C GLY A 50 5.17 3.42 13.04
N ARG A 51 4.52 2.64 13.93
CA ARG A 51 5.09 2.07 15.16
C ARG A 51 4.49 0.68 15.42
N ALA A 52 4.48 -0.15 14.37
CA ALA A 52 3.89 -1.47 14.42
C ALA A 52 4.59 -2.34 15.49
N PRO A 53 3.83 -2.98 16.42
CA PRO A 53 4.41 -3.88 17.42
C PRO A 53 4.68 -5.27 16.80
N LEU A 54 5.42 -5.28 15.70
CA LEU A 54 5.72 -6.48 14.92
C LEU A 54 7.24 -6.64 14.79
N PRO A 55 7.74 -7.87 14.79
CA PRO A 55 9.17 -8.12 14.65
C PRO A 55 9.65 -7.72 13.25
N PRO A 56 10.80 -7.02 13.15
CA PRO A 56 11.37 -6.61 11.87
C PRO A 56 11.84 -7.83 11.04
N GLY A 57 11.84 -7.66 9.72
CA GLY A 57 12.39 -8.65 8.80
C GLY A 57 11.65 -9.99 8.73
N ARG A 58 10.36 -10.05 9.13
CA ARG A 58 9.63 -11.32 9.26
C ARG A 58 8.56 -11.55 8.19
N PHE A 59 8.25 -10.57 7.38
CA PHE A 59 7.16 -10.66 6.41
C PHE A 59 7.70 -10.80 5.00
N ALA A 60 7.38 -11.92 4.34
CA ALA A 60 7.73 -12.13 2.94
C ALA A 60 7.02 -11.14 2.00
N SER A 61 5.84 -10.66 2.41
CA SER A 61 5.10 -9.64 1.65
C SER A 61 4.44 -8.65 2.61
N VAL A 62 4.54 -7.36 2.31
CA VAL A 62 3.89 -6.27 3.03
C VAL A 62 3.05 -5.47 2.04
N LEU A 63 1.78 -5.24 2.34
CA LEU A 63 0.93 -4.30 1.60
C LEU A 63 0.71 -3.06 2.46
N LEU A 64 1.18 -1.93 1.98
CA LEU A 64 1.04 -0.64 2.65
C LEU A 64 0.08 0.26 1.86
N ASP A 65 -1.12 0.42 2.40
CA ASP A 65 -2.19 1.31 1.91
C ASP A 65 -2.16 2.58 2.76
N VAL A 66 -1.61 3.66 2.24
CA VAL A 66 -1.36 4.88 3.01
C VAL A 66 -2.50 5.89 2.92
N PRO A 67 -2.70 6.72 3.95
CA PRO A 67 -3.54 7.90 3.81
C PRO A 67 -2.96 8.83 2.75
N CYS A 68 -3.80 9.37 1.88
CA CYS A 68 -3.40 10.21 0.76
C CYS A 68 -4.48 11.25 0.43
N SER A 69 -4.17 12.18 -0.46
CA SER A 69 -5.09 13.21 -0.93
C SER A 69 -6.36 12.67 -1.58
N GLY A 70 -6.27 11.47 -2.20
CA GLY A 70 -7.40 10.80 -2.83
C GLY A 70 -7.76 11.33 -4.21
N THR A 71 -6.88 12.05 -4.89
CA THR A 71 -7.15 12.68 -6.21
C THR A 71 -7.57 11.68 -7.28
N GLY A 72 -7.21 10.41 -7.17
CA GLY A 72 -7.71 9.34 -8.04
C GLY A 72 -9.18 9.01 -7.84
N THR A 73 -9.82 9.49 -6.76
CA THR A 73 -11.22 9.17 -6.40
C THR A 73 -12.19 10.33 -6.59
N LEU A 74 -11.80 11.39 -7.30
CA LEU A 74 -12.59 12.61 -7.50
C LEU A 74 -14.00 12.37 -8.05
N ARG A 75 -14.20 11.30 -8.81
CA ARG A 75 -15.52 10.92 -9.32
C ARG A 75 -16.49 10.56 -8.19
N LYS A 76 -16.00 9.90 -7.14
CA LYS A 76 -16.82 9.51 -5.96
C LYS A 76 -16.78 10.55 -4.85
N ASN A 77 -15.71 11.30 -4.77
CA ASN A 77 -15.42 12.26 -3.72
C ASN A 77 -15.10 13.64 -4.34
N PRO A 78 -16.08 14.27 -5.03
CA PRO A 78 -15.84 15.53 -5.76
C PRO A 78 -15.46 16.70 -4.83
N GLU A 79 -15.80 16.61 -3.55
CA GLU A 79 -15.47 17.60 -2.54
C GLU A 79 -13.95 17.73 -2.29
N ILE A 80 -13.15 16.74 -2.68
CA ILE A 80 -11.68 16.83 -2.61
C ILE A 80 -11.19 18.07 -3.38
N ARG A 81 -11.77 18.36 -4.54
CA ARG A 81 -11.40 19.52 -5.37
C ARG A 81 -11.58 20.87 -4.66
N LEU A 82 -12.48 20.93 -3.68
CA LEU A 82 -12.79 22.15 -2.93
C LEU A 82 -11.95 22.27 -1.64
N ARG A 83 -11.42 21.16 -1.14
CA ARG A 83 -10.72 21.11 0.16
C ARG A 83 -9.20 20.98 0.01
N LEU A 84 -8.76 20.22 -0.97
CA LEU A 84 -7.33 19.93 -1.17
C LEU A 84 -6.60 21.19 -1.64
N ARG A 85 -5.52 21.52 -0.94
CA ARG A 85 -4.58 22.59 -1.30
C ARG A 85 -3.23 21.97 -1.64
N PRO A 86 -2.42 22.62 -2.49
CA PRO A 86 -1.06 22.14 -2.79
C PRO A 86 -0.21 21.90 -1.54
N GLU A 87 -0.37 22.74 -0.52
CA GLU A 87 0.37 22.66 0.74
C GLU A 87 0.04 21.37 1.54
N ASP A 88 -1.16 20.84 1.39
CA ASP A 88 -1.61 19.60 2.08
C ASP A 88 -0.81 18.37 1.59
N LEU A 89 -0.32 18.40 0.34
CA LEU A 89 0.46 17.30 -0.24
C LEU A 89 1.76 17.06 0.53
N VAL A 90 2.39 18.11 1.05
CA VAL A 90 3.60 18.00 1.88
C VAL A 90 3.31 17.18 3.13
N GLY A 91 2.21 17.47 3.84
CA GLY A 91 1.82 16.73 5.05
C GLY A 91 1.46 15.26 4.77
N PHE A 92 0.83 14.98 3.62
CA PHE A 92 0.59 13.59 3.18
C PHE A 92 1.91 12.88 2.90
N ALA A 93 2.81 13.49 2.12
CA ALA A 93 4.10 12.92 1.76
C ALA A 93 4.96 12.60 3.00
N GLU A 94 5.03 13.50 3.99
CA GLU A 94 5.73 13.26 5.26
C GLU A 94 5.16 12.05 6.01
N THR A 95 3.82 11.98 6.11
CA THR A 95 3.14 10.85 6.75
C THR A 95 3.44 9.55 6.02
N GLN A 96 3.39 9.56 4.70
CA GLN A 96 3.64 8.41 3.84
C GLN A 96 5.10 7.95 3.93
N ARG A 97 6.07 8.86 3.94
CA ARG A 97 7.49 8.53 4.14
C ARG A 97 7.70 7.81 5.48
N ARG A 98 7.14 8.33 6.56
CA ARG A 98 7.22 7.70 7.89
C ARG A 98 6.61 6.30 7.91
N LEU A 99 5.43 6.13 7.29
CA LEU A 99 4.75 4.84 7.20
C LEU A 99 5.52 3.84 6.33
N LEU A 100 6.05 4.31 5.19
CA LEU A 100 6.82 3.48 4.28
C LEU A 100 8.14 3.02 4.93
N ALA A 101 8.85 3.91 5.62
CA ALA A 101 10.07 3.57 6.35
C ALA A 101 9.82 2.44 7.37
N ALA A 102 8.78 2.59 8.20
CA ALA A 102 8.40 1.57 9.19
C ALA A 102 7.97 0.24 8.54
N ALA A 103 7.27 0.29 7.42
CA ALA A 103 6.84 -0.91 6.70
C ALA A 103 8.00 -1.65 6.02
N LEU A 104 9.02 -0.93 5.51
CA LEU A 104 10.24 -1.53 4.96
C LEU A 104 10.99 -2.34 6.02
N ASP A 105 11.03 -1.88 7.27
CA ASP A 105 11.67 -2.62 8.37
C ASP A 105 11.02 -3.99 8.63
N LEU A 106 9.75 -4.17 8.30
CA LEU A 106 9.03 -5.45 8.48
C LEU A 106 9.34 -6.47 7.39
N VAL A 107 9.82 -6.04 6.22
CA VAL A 107 10.04 -6.91 5.06
C VAL A 107 11.20 -7.87 5.30
N ALA A 108 11.00 -9.15 5.09
CA ALA A 108 12.07 -10.15 5.15
C ALA A 108 13.07 -9.98 4.00
N THR A 109 14.30 -10.45 4.18
CA THR A 109 15.29 -10.54 3.10
C THR A 109 14.72 -11.31 1.91
N GLY A 110 14.82 -10.77 0.71
CA GLY A 110 14.20 -11.31 -0.51
C GLY A 110 12.68 -11.06 -0.60
N GLY A 111 12.07 -10.48 0.43
CA GLY A 111 10.65 -10.15 0.48
C GLY A 111 10.29 -8.90 -0.30
N THR A 112 9.00 -8.62 -0.41
CA THR A 112 8.45 -7.49 -1.18
C THR A 112 7.53 -6.62 -0.33
N LEU A 113 7.50 -5.32 -0.66
CA LEU A 113 6.51 -4.38 -0.17
C LEU A 113 5.77 -3.80 -1.38
N VAL A 114 4.45 -3.74 -1.29
CA VAL A 114 3.60 -3.02 -2.25
C VAL A 114 3.09 -1.76 -1.57
N TYR A 115 3.56 -0.61 -2.02
CA TYR A 115 3.09 0.70 -1.62
C TYR A 115 1.91 1.09 -2.51
N VAL A 116 0.81 1.56 -1.93
CA VAL A 116 -0.42 1.90 -2.68
C VAL A 116 -1.01 3.20 -2.15
N THR A 117 -1.44 4.06 -3.08
CA THR A 117 -2.23 5.25 -2.81
C THR A 117 -3.44 5.32 -3.74
N CYS A 118 -4.49 6.03 -3.35
CA CYS A 118 -5.55 6.48 -4.25
C CYS A 118 -5.28 7.92 -4.76
N SER A 119 -4.03 8.36 -4.74
CA SER A 119 -3.56 9.62 -5.29
C SER A 119 -2.89 9.43 -6.64
N LEU A 120 -3.00 10.44 -7.50
CA LEU A 120 -2.29 10.53 -8.77
C LEU A 120 -1.11 11.51 -8.70
N GLU A 121 -0.95 12.20 -7.56
CA GLU A 121 0.07 13.21 -7.36
C GLU A 121 1.46 12.56 -7.22
N ARG A 122 2.43 13.16 -7.91
CA ARG A 122 3.81 12.71 -7.89
C ARG A 122 4.42 12.78 -6.49
N GLU A 123 4.08 13.85 -5.76
CA GLU A 123 4.53 14.14 -4.41
C GLU A 123 4.20 13.04 -3.41
N GLU A 124 3.09 12.32 -3.65
CA GLU A 124 2.61 11.23 -2.81
C GLU A 124 3.03 9.83 -3.31
N ASN A 125 3.64 9.74 -4.47
CA ASN A 125 3.99 8.49 -5.13
C ASN A 125 5.49 8.41 -5.42
N GLU A 126 5.94 8.94 -6.56
CA GLU A 126 7.33 8.87 -7.00
C GLU A 126 8.28 9.47 -5.98
N ASP A 127 7.98 10.69 -5.53
CA ASP A 127 8.90 11.46 -4.68
C ASP A 127 9.04 10.81 -3.29
N VAL A 128 7.96 10.23 -2.75
CA VAL A 128 8.02 9.46 -1.49
C VAL A 128 8.87 8.20 -1.65
N VAL A 129 8.64 7.44 -2.72
CA VAL A 129 9.34 6.16 -2.94
C VAL A 129 10.82 6.41 -3.27
N ASP A 130 11.12 7.38 -4.14
CA ASP A 130 12.49 7.68 -4.55
C ASP A 130 13.34 8.20 -3.39
N ALA A 131 12.78 9.07 -2.54
CA ALA A 131 13.44 9.55 -1.35
C ALA A 131 13.81 8.39 -0.41
N LEU A 132 12.87 7.48 -0.14
CA LEU A 132 13.13 6.33 0.74
C LEU A 132 14.13 5.33 0.15
N LEU A 133 14.11 5.09 -1.15
CA LEU A 133 15.09 4.21 -1.80
C LEU A 133 16.49 4.81 -1.73
N GLY A 134 16.64 6.12 -1.84
CA GLY A 134 17.91 6.81 -1.61
C GLY A 134 18.47 6.64 -0.18
N GLU A 135 17.59 6.53 0.81
CA GLU A 135 17.95 6.33 2.23
C GLU A 135 18.12 4.86 2.62
N ARG A 136 17.65 3.91 1.80
CA ARG A 136 17.57 2.47 2.08
C ARG A 136 18.22 1.62 0.98
N PRO A 137 19.55 1.59 0.86
CA PRO A 137 20.27 0.94 -0.25
C PRO A 137 20.02 -0.58 -0.36
N GLY A 138 19.45 -1.22 0.67
CA GLY A 138 19.05 -2.63 0.62
C GLY A 138 17.68 -2.89 -0.02
N PHE A 139 17.04 -1.87 -0.63
CA PHE A 139 15.78 -2.00 -1.33
C PHE A 139 15.85 -1.45 -2.74
N ASN A 140 15.21 -2.16 -3.67
CA ASN A 140 15.06 -1.72 -5.06
C ASN A 140 13.60 -1.67 -5.47
N ARG A 141 13.26 -0.75 -6.38
CA ARG A 141 12.00 -0.80 -7.09
C ARG A 141 12.02 -1.93 -8.11
N VAL A 142 10.98 -2.75 -8.10
CA VAL A 142 10.77 -3.82 -9.08
C VAL A 142 9.76 -3.35 -10.10
N VAL A 143 10.11 -3.45 -11.39
CA VAL A 143 9.14 -3.28 -12.47
C VAL A 143 8.28 -4.55 -12.51
N PRO A 144 6.96 -4.47 -12.25
CA PRO A 144 6.11 -5.64 -12.35
C PRO A 144 6.12 -6.18 -13.78
N GLU A 145 6.30 -7.49 -13.95
CA GLU A 145 6.21 -8.11 -15.24
C GLU A 145 4.79 -7.97 -15.81
N ALA A 146 4.67 -7.32 -16.95
CA ALA A 146 3.38 -7.10 -17.61
C ALA A 146 2.65 -8.41 -17.90
N ALA A 147 3.38 -9.49 -18.23
CA ALA A 147 2.82 -10.81 -18.50
C ALA A 147 2.10 -11.46 -17.29
N GLY A 148 2.41 -11.03 -16.05
CA GLY A 148 1.78 -11.52 -14.83
C GLY A 148 0.62 -10.66 -14.34
N LEU A 149 0.33 -9.55 -15.00
CA LEU A 149 -0.72 -8.59 -14.61
C LEU A 149 -1.93 -8.69 -15.53
N PRO A 150 -3.14 -8.44 -15.01
CA PRO A 150 -4.31 -8.20 -15.86
C PRO A 150 -4.03 -7.07 -16.86
N ALA A 151 -4.53 -7.19 -18.10
CA ALA A 151 -4.25 -6.27 -19.20
C ALA A 151 -4.33 -4.77 -18.84
N PRO A 152 -5.36 -4.29 -18.09
CA PRO A 152 -5.43 -2.88 -17.70
C PRO A 152 -4.27 -2.44 -16.78
N LEU A 153 -3.77 -3.32 -15.91
CA LEU A 153 -2.64 -3.03 -15.03
C LEU A 153 -1.31 -3.12 -15.79
N ALA A 154 -1.18 -4.06 -16.72
CA ALA A 154 0.00 -4.19 -17.56
C ALA A 154 0.26 -2.90 -18.37
N ALA A 155 -0.79 -2.32 -18.96
CA ALA A 155 -0.72 -1.06 -19.68
C ALA A 155 -0.44 0.18 -18.79
N ALA A 156 -0.65 0.05 -17.48
CA ALA A 156 -0.48 1.11 -16.50
C ALA A 156 0.92 1.14 -15.86
N VAL A 157 1.80 0.20 -16.21
CA VAL A 157 3.17 0.13 -15.68
C VAL A 157 4.05 1.13 -16.43
N SER A 158 4.63 2.08 -15.71
CA SER A 158 5.62 3.00 -16.26
C SER A 158 7.00 2.32 -16.42
N PRO A 159 7.89 2.82 -17.29
CA PRO A 159 9.26 2.33 -17.39
C PRO A 159 10.03 2.38 -16.06
N ALA A 160 9.67 3.31 -15.18
CA ALA A 160 10.26 3.43 -13.85
C ALA A 160 9.67 2.42 -12.83
N GLY A 161 8.74 1.54 -13.24
CA GLY A 161 8.16 0.52 -12.37
C GLY A 161 7.03 0.99 -11.46
N LEU A 162 6.49 2.19 -11.69
CA LEU A 162 5.27 2.63 -11.03
C LEU A 162 4.05 2.17 -11.83
N VAL A 163 3.08 1.58 -11.14
CA VAL A 163 1.76 1.28 -11.72
C VAL A 163 0.85 2.47 -11.44
N ARG A 164 0.34 3.12 -12.48
CA ARG A 164 -0.61 4.24 -12.34
C ARG A 164 -1.85 3.99 -13.18
N VAL A 165 -2.94 3.71 -12.52
CA VAL A 165 -4.26 3.56 -13.15
C VAL A 165 -4.99 4.88 -13.06
N LEU A 166 -5.30 5.47 -14.20
CA LEU A 166 -6.11 6.68 -14.26
C LEU A 166 -7.58 6.34 -14.01
N PRO A 167 -8.36 7.26 -13.40
CA PRO A 167 -9.78 7.03 -13.17
C PRO A 167 -10.52 6.88 -14.50
N GLY A 168 -11.45 5.93 -14.53
CA GLY A 168 -12.32 5.67 -15.67
C GLY A 168 -13.80 5.78 -15.30
N ALA A 169 -14.68 5.46 -16.24
CA ALA A 169 -16.13 5.50 -16.02
C ALA A 169 -16.58 4.55 -14.88
N THR A 170 -15.91 3.42 -14.70
CA THR A 170 -16.32 2.36 -13.77
C THR A 170 -15.36 2.16 -12.59
N HIS A 171 -14.17 2.76 -12.61
CA HIS A 171 -13.15 2.58 -11.58
C HIS A 171 -12.49 3.90 -11.18
N ASP A 172 -11.96 3.91 -9.96
CA ASP A 172 -11.17 5.01 -9.43
C ASP A 172 -9.71 4.87 -9.87
N GLY A 173 -8.97 5.98 -9.85
CA GLY A 173 -7.54 5.98 -10.07
C GLY A 173 -6.77 5.52 -8.83
N PHE A 174 -5.61 4.93 -9.05
CA PHE A 174 -4.66 4.61 -7.99
C PHE A 174 -3.24 4.52 -8.53
N SER A 175 -2.27 4.63 -7.62
CA SER A 175 -0.86 4.42 -7.91
C SER A 175 -0.30 3.34 -7.00
N ALA A 176 0.66 2.56 -7.50
CA ALA A 176 1.35 1.55 -6.71
C ALA A 176 2.82 1.41 -7.13
N ALA A 177 3.69 1.11 -6.17
CA ALA A 177 5.07 0.72 -6.40
C ALA A 177 5.37 -0.59 -5.70
N VAL A 178 6.16 -1.46 -6.33
CA VAL A 178 6.65 -2.71 -5.74
C VAL A 178 8.11 -2.52 -5.37
N LEU A 179 8.43 -2.71 -4.10
CA LEU A 179 9.78 -2.62 -3.55
C LEU A 179 10.22 -4.00 -3.09
N ARG A 180 11.46 -4.38 -3.39
CA ARG A 180 12.04 -5.66 -2.98
C ARG A 180 13.25 -5.42 -2.09
N ARG A 181 13.30 -6.15 -0.97
CA ARG A 181 14.49 -6.20 -0.14
C ARG A 181 15.51 -7.16 -0.75
N GLU A 182 16.72 -6.68 -0.98
CA GLU A 182 17.79 -7.51 -1.51
C GLU A 182 18.23 -8.59 -0.53
N SER A 183 18.65 -9.72 -1.08
CA SER A 183 19.43 -10.69 -0.31
C SER A 183 20.85 -10.15 -0.18
N LEU A 184 21.35 -10.01 1.04
CA LEU A 184 22.78 -9.75 1.24
C LEU A 184 23.55 -10.90 0.57
N ARG A 185 24.39 -10.57 -0.39
CA ARG A 185 25.32 -11.53 -0.99
C ARG A 185 26.42 -11.87 -0.01
#